data_75f651a02f8b765f8ea0e03c1f0b4453
#
_entry.id   75f651a02f8b765f8ea0e03c1f0b4453
#
_cell.length_a   1.000
_cell.length_b   1.000
_cell.length_c   1.000
_cell.angle_alpha   90.00
_cell.angle_beta   90.00
_cell.angle_gamma   90.00
#
_symmetry.space_group_name_H-M   'P 1'
#
loop_
_entity.id
_entity.type
_entity.pdbx_description
1 polymer ?
#
loop_
_entity_poly.entity_id
_entity_poly.type
_entity_poly.pdbx_seq_one_letter_code
_entity_poly.pdbx_strand_id
1 'polypeptide(L)'
;MLWNLRCWKLTILVCGLSAAQSLISFGPMNLSAEEPTGELAQRLSKLEVTQYAPAPGYSEGPTWRQGEVFFCSGALLRVGRDRKVTKYLDLSPAGTFLRENGDILVCDNKNRALLNVGSDGVVSVIAEKYGDKPLNSLNDLTVDAKGNVYWTDPSGSSAQKPVGSIFRVTPTGQVDRVAGNLAFPNGLDVDPSGKNLYVIESQTQRILRYELPANAEPLGTPIPFFHLGGAGGDGCAFDAEGNLWVADFHRQETSKGRITVVNPAGKAVAYLNIPSKVVSNVTFGGPEHNEIYCTTGEPPGVFQAKVGVKGFRGHPARELRMLRKLGIRPEM
;
A
#
# COMPACT_ATOMS: atom_id res chain seq x y z
N MET A 1 -5.94 20.54 -73.67
CA MET A 1 -4.53 20.25 -73.87
C MET A 1 -4.09 19.31 -72.81
N LEU A 2 -3.80 18.12 -73.19
CA LEU A 2 -3.34 16.98 -72.38
C LEU A 2 -1.89 17.11 -72.01
N TRP A 3 -1.50 16.93 -70.78
CA TRP A 3 -0.15 16.56 -70.42
C TRP A 3 -0.15 15.46 -69.35
N ASN A 4 0.44 14.35 -69.72
CA ASN A 4 0.68 13.13 -68.97
C ASN A 4 1.70 13.36 -67.86
N LEU A 5 1.41 12.83 -66.65
CA LEU A 5 2.40 12.66 -65.58
C LEU A 5 2.65 11.16 -65.38
N ARG A 6 3.88 10.76 -65.66
CA ARG A 6 4.40 9.40 -65.46
C ARG A 6 4.63 9.17 -63.94
N CYS A 7 4.06 8.07 -63.46
CA CYS A 7 4.39 7.45 -62.17
C CYS A 7 5.83 6.93 -62.14
N TRP A 8 6.59 7.34 -61.14
CA TRP A 8 7.78 6.63 -60.70
C TRP A 8 7.42 5.82 -59.44
N LYS A 9 7.48 4.49 -59.55
CA LYS A 9 7.39 3.57 -58.43
C LYS A 9 8.76 3.53 -57.75
N LEU A 10 8.81 4.02 -56.51
CA LEU A 10 9.95 3.78 -55.62
C LEU A 10 9.60 2.56 -54.74
N THR A 11 10.29 1.46 -55.00
CA THR A 11 10.16 0.24 -54.16
C THR A 11 11.07 0.39 -52.96
N ILE A 12 10.50 0.65 -51.79
CA ILE A 12 11.23 0.59 -50.53
C ILE A 12 11.11 -0.82 -49.99
N LEU A 13 12.23 -1.52 -49.94
CA LEU A 13 12.37 -2.82 -49.31
C LEU A 13 12.42 -2.58 -47.79
N VAL A 14 11.30 -2.81 -47.08
CA VAL A 14 11.26 -2.78 -45.61
C VAL A 14 11.61 -4.19 -45.12
N CYS A 15 12.83 -4.34 -44.60
CA CYS A 15 13.22 -5.51 -43.82
C CYS A 15 12.38 -5.53 -42.52
N GLY A 16 11.38 -6.41 -42.47
CA GLY A 16 10.58 -6.62 -41.29
C GLY A 16 11.34 -7.43 -40.23
N LEU A 17 11.77 -6.77 -39.19
CA LEU A 17 12.02 -7.42 -37.89
C LEU A 17 10.71 -7.43 -37.13
N SER A 18 9.99 -8.56 -37.17
CA SER A 18 8.83 -8.80 -36.35
C SER A 18 9.28 -9.06 -34.92
N ALA A 19 9.23 -8.04 -34.07
CA ALA A 19 9.20 -8.25 -32.62
C ALA A 19 7.85 -8.90 -32.28
N ALA A 20 7.84 -10.21 -32.07
CA ALA A 20 6.70 -10.92 -31.55
C ALA A 20 6.45 -10.42 -30.10
N GLN A 21 5.57 -9.45 -29.94
CA GLN A 21 4.94 -9.19 -28.64
C GLN A 21 4.05 -10.38 -28.34
N SER A 22 4.52 -11.25 -27.46
CA SER A 22 3.68 -12.30 -26.87
C SER A 22 2.60 -11.62 -26.03
N LEU A 23 1.45 -11.38 -26.61
CA LEU A 23 0.21 -11.12 -25.86
C LEU A 23 -0.06 -12.38 -25.02
N ILE A 24 0.30 -12.32 -23.74
CA ILE A 24 -0.17 -13.31 -22.76
C ILE A 24 -1.68 -13.06 -22.66
N SER A 25 -2.44 -13.84 -23.41
CA SER A 25 -3.89 -13.90 -23.31
C SER A 25 -4.22 -14.56 -21.98
N PHE A 26 -4.59 -13.76 -21.00
CA PHE A 26 -5.25 -14.29 -19.82
C PHE A 26 -6.63 -14.77 -20.24
N GLY A 27 -6.87 -16.09 -20.14
CA GLY A 27 -8.19 -16.64 -20.25
C GLY A 27 -9.16 -15.96 -19.26
N PRO A 28 -10.48 -16.03 -19.47
CA PRO A 28 -11.44 -15.42 -18.55
C PRO A 28 -11.21 -15.99 -17.15
N MET A 29 -10.70 -15.15 -16.24
CA MET A 29 -10.64 -15.49 -14.83
C MET A 29 -12.08 -15.66 -14.36
N ASN A 30 -12.43 -16.87 -13.94
CA ASN A 30 -13.75 -17.21 -13.46
C ASN A 30 -14.09 -16.34 -12.25
N LEU A 31 -14.93 -15.32 -12.44
CA LEU A 31 -15.29 -14.31 -11.44
C LEU A 31 -16.24 -14.81 -10.34
N SER A 32 -16.60 -16.09 -10.34
CA SER A 32 -17.25 -16.74 -9.22
C SER A 32 -16.19 -17.36 -8.30
N ALA A 33 -15.44 -16.52 -7.57
CA ALA A 33 -14.63 -17.03 -6.47
C ALA A 33 -15.58 -17.64 -5.44
N GLU A 34 -15.44 -18.96 -5.18
CA GLU A 34 -16.13 -19.60 -4.07
C GLU A 34 -15.87 -18.81 -2.79
N GLU A 35 -16.92 -18.57 -1.99
CA GLU A 35 -16.77 -17.89 -0.70
C GLU A 35 -15.80 -18.68 0.18
N PRO A 36 -14.84 -18.01 0.84
CA PRO A 36 -13.89 -18.69 1.70
C PRO A 36 -14.60 -19.44 2.83
N THR A 37 -14.26 -20.71 3.05
CA THR A 37 -14.91 -21.57 4.04
C THR A 37 -14.00 -22.05 5.18
N GLY A 38 -12.72 -21.65 5.16
CA GLY A 38 -11.73 -22.05 6.16
C GLY A 38 -12.01 -21.47 7.56
N GLU A 39 -11.24 -21.92 8.54
CA GLU A 39 -11.37 -21.49 9.96
C GLU A 39 -11.30 -19.97 10.11
N LEU A 40 -10.35 -19.31 9.43
CA LEU A 40 -10.23 -17.87 9.44
C LEU A 40 -11.50 -17.19 8.91
N ALA A 41 -12.05 -17.67 7.80
CA ALA A 41 -13.27 -17.13 7.23
C ALA A 41 -14.46 -17.26 8.19
N GLN A 42 -14.65 -18.44 8.81
CA GLN A 42 -15.69 -18.68 9.79
C GLN A 42 -15.54 -17.80 11.03
N ARG A 43 -14.31 -17.55 11.47
CA ARG A 43 -14.02 -16.65 12.59
C ARG A 43 -14.34 -15.21 12.23
N LEU A 44 -13.82 -14.70 11.11
CA LEU A 44 -14.01 -13.31 10.70
C LEU A 44 -15.48 -12.98 10.37
N SER A 45 -16.24 -13.93 9.83
CA SER A 45 -17.67 -13.71 9.52
C SER A 45 -18.54 -13.47 10.76
N LYS A 46 -18.06 -13.86 11.95
CA LYS A 46 -18.77 -13.71 13.23
C LYS A 46 -18.23 -12.54 14.07
N LEU A 47 -17.18 -11.89 13.61
CA LEU A 47 -16.58 -10.79 14.38
C LEU A 47 -17.43 -9.54 14.32
N GLU A 48 -17.60 -8.94 15.48
CA GLU A 48 -18.11 -7.58 15.58
C GLU A 48 -16.96 -6.58 15.29
N VAL A 49 -17.20 -5.70 14.33
CA VAL A 49 -16.33 -4.58 14.00
C VAL A 49 -16.96 -3.33 14.56
N THR A 50 -16.27 -2.65 15.45
CA THR A 50 -16.79 -1.46 16.14
C THR A 50 -16.04 -0.21 15.73
N GLN A 51 -16.71 0.95 15.73
CA GLN A 51 -16.03 2.22 15.53
C GLN A 51 -15.16 2.51 16.76
N TYR A 52 -13.84 2.60 16.51
CA TYR A 52 -12.84 2.94 17.52
C TYR A 52 -12.86 4.43 17.85
N ALA A 53 -12.91 5.26 16.80
CA ALA A 53 -13.03 6.70 16.91
C ALA A 53 -13.66 7.29 15.64
N PRO A 54 -14.41 8.39 15.72
CA PRO A 54 -14.86 9.14 14.56
C PRO A 54 -13.70 9.92 13.93
N ALA A 55 -13.82 10.28 12.65
CA ALA A 55 -12.91 11.20 11.98
C ALA A 55 -13.66 12.43 11.44
N PRO A 56 -13.00 13.58 11.28
CA PRO A 56 -13.63 14.78 10.75
C PRO A 56 -13.98 14.67 9.26
N GLY A 57 -13.39 13.73 8.55
CA GLY A 57 -13.60 13.47 7.13
C GLY A 57 -12.96 12.16 6.72
N TYR A 58 -12.86 11.92 5.41
CA TYR A 58 -12.16 10.76 4.85
C TYR A 58 -10.83 10.54 5.58
N SER A 59 -10.59 9.32 6.02
CA SER A 59 -9.43 8.99 6.83
C SER A 59 -8.57 7.93 6.16
N GLU A 60 -7.26 7.99 6.43
CA GLU A 60 -6.20 7.20 5.81
C GLU A 60 -5.10 6.81 6.79
N GLY A 61 -4.16 5.96 6.32
CA GLY A 61 -2.88 5.68 6.92
C GLY A 61 -2.91 5.41 8.41
N PRO A 62 -3.63 4.38 8.89
CA PRO A 62 -3.69 4.08 10.32
C PRO A 62 -2.36 3.47 10.79
N THR A 63 -1.88 3.91 11.94
CA THR A 63 -0.68 3.36 12.60
C THR A 63 -0.93 3.22 14.09
N TRP A 64 -0.64 2.04 14.64
CA TRP A 64 -0.76 1.77 16.06
C TRP A 64 0.59 1.87 16.77
N ARG A 65 0.71 2.75 17.76
CA ARG A 65 1.91 2.97 18.57
C ARG A 65 1.58 2.99 20.05
N GLN A 66 2.04 2.01 20.81
CA GLN A 66 1.99 2.00 22.28
C GLN A 66 0.61 2.29 22.91
N GLY A 67 -0.46 1.79 22.30
CA GLY A 67 -1.84 1.96 22.80
C GLY A 67 -2.56 3.19 22.25
N GLU A 68 -1.96 3.90 21.30
CA GLU A 68 -2.55 5.00 20.58
C GLU A 68 -2.65 4.67 19.09
N VAL A 69 -3.66 5.20 18.41
CA VAL A 69 -3.80 5.08 16.96
C VAL A 69 -3.57 6.44 16.32
N PHE A 70 -2.62 6.51 15.41
CA PHE A 70 -2.40 7.66 14.55
C PHE A 70 -3.08 7.41 13.21
N PHE A 71 -3.66 8.43 12.61
CA PHE A 71 -4.31 8.33 11.31
C PHE A 71 -4.41 9.70 10.64
N CYS A 72 -4.65 9.69 9.34
CA CYS A 72 -4.70 10.88 8.50
C CYS A 72 -6.15 11.27 8.22
N SER A 73 -6.55 12.51 8.50
CA SER A 73 -7.83 13.11 8.08
C SER A 73 -7.73 14.63 8.14
N GLY A 74 -7.27 15.24 7.02
CA GLY A 74 -6.98 16.68 6.95
C GLY A 74 -5.81 17.17 7.83
N ALA A 75 -5.29 16.30 8.69
CA ALA A 75 -4.13 16.47 9.54
C ALA A 75 -3.62 15.09 9.97
N LEU A 76 -2.44 15.00 10.58
CA LEU A 76 -2.08 13.81 11.33
C LEU A 76 -2.79 13.86 12.68
N LEU A 77 -3.72 12.96 12.88
CA LEU A 77 -4.55 12.85 14.09
C LEU A 77 -4.06 11.71 14.96
N ARG A 78 -4.40 11.77 16.25
CA ARG A 78 -4.11 10.75 17.24
C ARG A 78 -5.36 10.45 18.06
N VAL A 79 -5.65 9.17 18.23
CA VAL A 79 -6.62 8.66 19.20
C VAL A 79 -5.86 8.18 20.42
N GLY A 80 -6.05 8.86 21.54
CA GLY A 80 -5.47 8.45 22.81
C GLY A 80 -6.15 7.24 23.44
N ARG A 81 -5.60 6.74 24.53
CA ARG A 81 -6.21 5.63 25.31
C ARG A 81 -7.60 5.95 25.87
N ASP A 82 -7.91 7.22 26.02
CA ASP A 82 -9.23 7.74 26.41
C ASP A 82 -10.22 7.81 25.22
N ARG A 83 -9.85 7.30 24.06
CA ARG A 83 -10.63 7.34 22.81
C ARG A 83 -10.91 8.74 22.26
N LYS A 84 -10.24 9.76 22.75
CA LYS A 84 -10.36 11.12 22.22
C LYS A 84 -9.45 11.32 21.02
N VAL A 85 -10.03 11.90 19.97
CA VAL A 85 -9.30 12.31 18.77
C VAL A 85 -8.70 13.70 19.00
N THR A 86 -7.41 13.82 18.76
CA THR A 86 -6.69 15.11 18.83
C THR A 86 -5.82 15.30 17.60
N LYS A 87 -5.63 16.56 17.19
CA LYS A 87 -4.65 16.87 16.15
C LYS A 87 -3.25 16.71 16.74
N TYR A 88 -2.45 15.85 16.11
CA TYR A 88 -1.06 15.63 16.51
C TYR A 88 -0.12 16.57 15.78
N LEU A 89 -0.23 16.66 14.43
CA LEU A 89 0.54 17.59 13.60
C LEU A 89 -0.33 18.15 12.46
N ASP A 90 -0.04 19.41 12.09
CA ASP A 90 -0.69 20.12 11.00
C ASP A 90 0.01 19.81 9.66
N LEU A 91 -0.25 18.61 9.16
CA LEU A 91 0.22 18.08 7.88
C LEU A 91 -0.97 17.85 6.95
N SER A 92 -0.71 17.46 5.70
CA SER A 92 -1.72 16.90 4.79
C SER A 92 -1.32 15.46 4.43
N PRO A 93 -1.34 14.55 5.42
CA PRO A 93 -0.82 13.22 5.25
C PRO A 93 -1.79 12.33 4.49
N ALA A 94 -1.23 11.33 3.77
CA ALA A 94 -1.95 10.22 3.19
C ALA A 94 -1.59 8.92 3.93
N GLY A 95 -0.48 8.27 3.62
CA GLY A 95 -0.02 7.07 4.29
C GLY A 95 0.90 7.34 5.48
N THR A 96 0.91 6.41 6.43
CA THR A 96 1.85 6.39 7.56
C THR A 96 2.43 4.99 7.78
N PHE A 97 3.63 4.91 8.34
CA PHE A 97 4.28 3.64 8.68
C PHE A 97 5.04 3.77 10.01
N LEU A 98 4.83 2.84 10.93
CA LEU A 98 5.55 2.80 12.20
C LEU A 98 6.91 2.09 12.04
N ARG A 99 7.97 2.80 12.36
CA ARG A 99 9.31 2.22 12.47
C ARG A 99 9.50 1.53 13.82
N GLU A 100 10.42 0.58 13.87
CA GLU A 100 10.73 -0.17 15.09
C GLU A 100 11.20 0.71 16.25
N ASN A 101 11.85 1.85 15.95
CA ASN A 101 12.28 2.82 16.96
C ASN A 101 11.14 3.72 17.50
N GLY A 102 9.92 3.52 17.04
CA GLY A 102 8.75 4.28 17.44
C GLY A 102 8.50 5.56 16.63
N ASP A 103 9.36 5.89 15.67
CA ASP A 103 9.11 6.99 14.73
C ASP A 103 8.01 6.62 13.73
N ILE A 104 7.28 7.61 13.26
CA ILE A 104 6.26 7.44 12.22
C ILE A 104 6.76 8.10 10.92
N LEU A 105 6.86 7.31 9.86
CA LEU A 105 7.04 7.83 8.52
C LEU A 105 5.71 8.34 7.99
N VAL A 106 5.72 9.44 7.25
CA VAL A 106 4.51 10.11 6.76
C VAL A 106 4.69 10.55 5.32
N CYS A 107 3.76 10.14 4.45
CA CYS A 107 3.58 10.72 3.12
C CYS A 107 2.83 12.06 3.27
N ASP A 108 3.53 13.20 3.22
CA ASP A 108 2.90 14.52 3.39
C ASP A 108 2.76 15.27 2.07
N ASN A 109 1.52 15.49 1.66
CA ASN A 109 1.19 16.18 0.41
C ASN A 109 1.25 17.71 0.52
N LYS A 110 1.12 18.28 1.73
CA LYS A 110 1.24 19.73 1.95
C LYS A 110 2.65 20.22 1.60
N ASN A 111 3.66 19.50 2.06
CA ASN A 111 5.06 19.81 1.80
C ASN A 111 5.64 19.02 0.62
N ARG A 112 4.87 18.09 0.04
CA ARG A 112 5.31 17.18 -1.03
C ARG A 112 6.57 16.42 -0.61
N ALA A 113 6.56 15.86 0.57
CA ALA A 113 7.71 15.27 1.21
C ALA A 113 7.39 13.96 1.93
N LEU A 114 8.37 13.07 1.96
CA LEU A 114 8.41 11.96 2.87
C LEU A 114 9.05 12.45 4.17
N LEU A 115 8.31 12.36 5.26
CA LEU A 115 8.72 12.87 6.56
C LEU A 115 9.00 11.73 7.54
N ASN A 116 9.89 11.97 8.51
CA ASN A 116 10.02 11.20 9.74
C ASN A 116 9.53 12.05 10.91
N VAL A 117 8.55 11.52 11.61
CA VAL A 117 8.03 12.11 12.86
C VAL A 117 8.58 11.29 14.00
N GLY A 118 9.52 11.85 14.73
CA GLY A 118 10.14 11.21 15.88
C GLY A 118 9.14 10.87 16.98
N SER A 119 9.50 9.95 17.86
CA SER A 119 8.68 9.61 19.02
C SER A 119 8.48 10.81 19.98
N ASP A 120 9.38 11.76 19.93
CA ASP A 120 9.33 13.06 20.60
C ASP A 120 8.49 14.13 19.88
N GLY A 121 7.96 13.82 18.69
CA GLY A 121 7.18 14.72 17.84
C GLY A 121 8.01 15.63 16.94
N VAL A 122 9.34 15.52 16.94
CA VAL A 122 10.22 16.28 16.04
C VAL A 122 10.05 15.77 14.61
N VAL A 123 9.83 16.69 13.67
CA VAL A 123 9.65 16.36 12.25
C VAL A 123 10.93 16.63 11.49
N SER A 124 11.36 15.66 10.69
CA SER A 124 12.48 15.77 9.77
C SER A 124 12.11 15.29 8.36
N VAL A 125 12.75 15.88 7.34
CA VAL A 125 12.52 15.51 5.94
C VAL A 125 13.46 14.36 5.58
N ILE A 126 12.90 13.29 5.01
CA ILE A 126 13.65 12.16 4.45
C ILE A 126 13.90 12.37 2.96
N ALA A 127 12.86 12.79 2.22
CA ALA A 127 12.94 13.05 0.80
C ALA A 127 11.90 14.11 0.40
N GLU A 128 12.29 15.05 -0.47
CA GLU A 128 11.41 16.09 -1.01
C GLU A 128 11.58 16.29 -2.53
N LYS A 129 12.56 15.60 -3.13
CA LYS A 129 12.91 15.73 -4.55
C LYS A 129 13.31 14.39 -5.16
N TYR A 130 13.07 14.29 -6.46
CA TYR A 130 13.61 13.26 -7.33
C TYR A 130 14.34 13.96 -8.49
N GLY A 131 15.67 13.87 -8.53
CA GLY A 131 16.50 14.75 -9.35
C GLY A 131 16.29 16.22 -8.93
N ASP A 132 16.07 17.10 -9.89
CA ASP A 132 15.83 18.53 -9.65
C ASP A 132 14.35 18.88 -9.43
N LYS A 133 13.46 17.89 -9.48
CA LYS A 133 12.01 18.10 -9.37
C LYS A 133 11.52 17.76 -7.97
N PRO A 134 10.61 18.59 -7.39
CA PRO A 134 9.94 18.22 -6.16
C PRO A 134 9.12 16.93 -6.36
N LEU A 135 8.93 16.16 -5.29
CA LEU A 135 8.02 15.01 -5.28
C LEU A 135 6.62 15.47 -5.66
N ASN A 136 5.78 14.55 -6.14
CA ASN A 136 4.48 14.91 -6.68
C ASN A 136 3.35 14.71 -5.66
N SER A 137 2.79 13.51 -5.55
CA SER A 137 1.68 13.22 -4.63
C SER A 137 1.91 11.87 -3.98
N LEU A 138 2.60 11.90 -2.84
CA LEU A 138 2.88 10.69 -2.08
C LEU A 138 1.56 10.13 -1.53
N ASN A 139 1.35 8.82 -1.69
CA ASN A 139 0.13 8.17 -1.21
C ASN A 139 0.43 7.25 -0.01
N ASP A 140 0.95 6.06 -0.22
CA ASP A 140 1.23 5.10 0.85
C ASP A 140 2.71 4.67 0.84
N LEU A 141 3.18 4.04 1.93
CA LEU A 141 4.59 3.74 2.10
C LEU A 141 4.84 2.49 2.94
N THR A 142 5.98 1.84 2.69
CA THR A 142 6.47 0.69 3.47
C THR A 142 8.00 0.70 3.55
N VAL A 143 8.56 -0.17 4.41
CA VAL A 143 10.01 -0.27 4.65
C VAL A 143 10.47 -1.70 4.46
N ASP A 144 11.55 -1.91 3.70
CA ASP A 144 12.14 -3.22 3.53
C ASP A 144 13.15 -3.56 4.64
N ALA A 145 13.63 -4.80 4.60
CA ALA A 145 14.61 -5.31 5.55
C ALA A 145 15.99 -4.63 5.50
N LYS A 146 16.27 -3.83 4.48
CA LYS A 146 17.51 -3.07 4.32
C LYS A 146 17.37 -1.64 4.84
N GLY A 147 16.13 -1.23 5.19
CA GLY A 147 15.78 0.11 5.62
C GLY A 147 15.47 1.07 4.47
N ASN A 148 15.33 0.55 3.24
CA ASN A 148 14.82 1.37 2.15
C ASN A 148 13.33 1.66 2.39
N VAL A 149 12.92 2.89 2.17
CA VAL A 149 11.51 3.30 2.20
C VAL A 149 10.98 3.37 0.78
N TYR A 150 9.88 2.66 0.52
CA TYR A 150 9.16 2.70 -0.74
C TYR A 150 7.87 3.48 -0.57
N TRP A 151 7.49 4.28 -1.57
CA TRP A 151 6.19 4.95 -1.58
C TRP A 151 5.58 4.95 -2.98
N THR A 152 4.26 5.04 -3.02
CA THR A 152 3.48 5.18 -4.25
C THR A 152 3.20 6.64 -4.57
N ASP A 153 3.22 6.98 -5.86
CA ASP A 153 2.83 8.27 -6.41
C ASP A 153 1.81 8.06 -7.53
N PRO A 154 0.51 8.09 -7.21
CA PRO A 154 -0.57 7.85 -8.18
C PRO A 154 -0.96 9.07 -8.99
N SER A 155 -0.42 10.26 -8.74
CA SER A 155 -0.96 11.53 -9.23
C SER A 155 -1.17 11.59 -10.74
N GLY A 156 -2.40 11.90 -11.13
CA GLY A 156 -2.81 12.01 -12.53
C GLY A 156 -2.90 10.67 -13.26
N SER A 157 -2.80 9.54 -12.55
CA SER A 157 -2.83 8.20 -13.11
C SER A 157 -4.24 7.60 -13.13
N SER A 158 -4.54 6.85 -14.18
CA SER A 158 -5.79 6.09 -14.34
C SER A 158 -5.53 4.83 -15.16
N ALA A 159 -6.55 3.98 -15.31
CA ALA A 159 -6.48 2.80 -16.18
C ALA A 159 -6.17 3.16 -17.64
N GLN A 160 -6.70 4.31 -18.13
CA GLN A 160 -6.48 4.81 -19.50
C GLN A 160 -5.16 5.57 -19.65
N LYS A 161 -4.62 6.09 -18.53
CA LYS A 161 -3.38 6.85 -18.50
C LYS A 161 -2.53 6.39 -17.30
N PRO A 162 -1.87 5.23 -17.40
CA PRO A 162 -1.10 4.65 -16.28
C PRO A 162 0.26 5.35 -16.16
N VAL A 163 0.28 6.51 -15.51
CA VAL A 163 1.50 7.32 -15.27
C VAL A 163 2.01 7.22 -13.82
N GLY A 164 1.31 6.49 -12.96
CA GLY A 164 1.70 6.29 -11.57
C GLY A 164 3.06 5.60 -11.43
N SER A 165 3.70 5.81 -10.30
CA SER A 165 5.07 5.38 -10.04
C SER A 165 5.25 4.84 -8.63
N ILE A 166 6.31 4.04 -8.46
CA ILE A 166 6.85 3.68 -7.15
C ILE A 166 8.24 4.29 -7.05
N PHE A 167 8.48 4.98 -5.95
CA PHE A 167 9.78 5.52 -5.61
C PHE A 167 10.38 4.76 -4.42
N ARG A 168 11.69 4.88 -4.27
CA ARG A 168 12.46 4.36 -3.15
C ARG A 168 13.45 5.40 -2.67
N VAL A 169 13.60 5.56 -1.35
CA VAL A 169 14.74 6.23 -0.77
C VAL A 169 15.56 5.23 0.03
N THR A 170 16.88 5.23 -0.18
CA THR A 170 17.81 4.39 0.56
C THR A 170 18.14 5.00 1.93
N PRO A 171 18.71 4.23 2.89
CA PRO A 171 19.21 4.79 4.14
C PRO A 171 20.28 5.88 3.98
N THR A 172 20.92 5.96 2.82
CA THR A 172 21.91 7.00 2.48
C THR A 172 21.29 8.24 1.86
N GLY A 173 19.94 8.27 1.70
CA GLY A 173 19.21 9.42 1.15
C GLY A 173 19.10 9.45 -0.38
N GLN A 174 19.57 8.41 -1.09
CA GLN A 174 19.40 8.35 -2.54
C GLN A 174 17.93 8.04 -2.88
N VAL A 175 17.33 8.89 -3.73
CA VAL A 175 15.94 8.72 -4.21
C VAL A 175 15.96 8.19 -5.64
N ASP A 176 15.24 7.09 -5.88
CA ASP A 176 15.10 6.43 -7.18
C ASP A 176 13.63 6.22 -7.52
N ARG A 177 13.27 6.39 -8.79
CA ARG A 177 12.00 5.86 -9.33
C ARG A 177 12.23 4.40 -9.72
N VAL A 178 11.66 3.48 -8.95
CA VAL A 178 11.94 2.04 -9.11
C VAL A 178 10.93 1.30 -9.97
N ALA A 179 9.73 1.84 -10.16
CA ALA A 179 8.73 1.35 -11.11
C ALA A 179 7.84 2.50 -11.62
N GLY A 180 7.16 2.28 -12.73
CA GLY A 180 6.26 3.26 -13.33
C GLY A 180 5.23 2.61 -14.24
N ASN A 181 4.45 3.44 -14.94
CA ASN A 181 3.35 3.02 -15.81
C ASN A 181 2.26 2.22 -15.06
N LEU A 182 1.96 2.65 -13.84
CA LEU A 182 0.96 2.04 -12.97
C LEU A 182 -0.34 2.84 -12.99
N ALA A 183 -1.47 2.11 -12.96
CA ALA A 183 -2.81 2.69 -12.98
C ALA A 183 -3.32 2.95 -11.56
N PHE A 184 -2.93 4.07 -10.98
CA PHE A 184 -3.22 4.48 -9.62
C PHE A 184 -2.64 3.49 -8.58
N PRO A 185 -1.29 3.41 -8.47
CA PRO A 185 -0.67 2.63 -7.40
C PRO A 185 -1.02 3.27 -6.05
N ASN A 186 -1.52 2.47 -5.13
CA ASN A 186 -2.05 2.87 -3.84
C ASN A 186 -1.29 2.19 -2.71
N GLY A 187 -1.95 1.41 -1.86
CA GLY A 187 -1.29 0.69 -0.79
C GLY A 187 -0.16 -0.23 -1.26
N LEU A 188 0.85 -0.37 -0.44
CA LEU A 188 1.96 -1.28 -0.70
C LEU A 188 2.52 -1.82 0.61
N ASP A 189 3.01 -3.07 0.58
CA ASP A 189 3.72 -3.63 1.73
C ASP A 189 4.74 -4.70 1.31
N VAL A 190 5.77 -4.89 2.14
CA VAL A 190 6.81 -5.92 1.95
C VAL A 190 6.43 -7.16 2.74
N ASP A 191 6.42 -8.32 2.07
CA ASP A 191 6.06 -9.58 2.70
C ASP A 191 6.99 -9.96 3.88
N PRO A 192 6.55 -10.80 4.82
CA PRO A 192 7.35 -11.20 5.97
C PRO A 192 8.68 -11.88 5.60
N SER A 193 8.79 -12.44 4.39
CA SER A 193 10.06 -13.01 3.90
C SER A 193 11.09 -11.93 3.52
N GLY A 194 10.65 -10.70 3.30
CA GLY A 194 11.48 -9.58 2.84
C GLY A 194 11.93 -9.69 1.40
N LYS A 195 11.29 -10.56 0.62
CA LYS A 195 11.67 -10.84 -0.77
C LYS A 195 10.78 -10.17 -1.80
N ASN A 196 9.56 -9.83 -1.44
CA ASN A 196 8.59 -9.29 -2.39
C ASN A 196 7.92 -8.04 -1.85
N LEU A 197 7.69 -7.08 -2.76
CA LEU A 197 6.85 -5.92 -2.55
C LEU A 197 5.51 -6.16 -3.25
N TYR A 198 4.42 -5.99 -2.52
CA TYR A 198 3.07 -6.06 -3.04
C TYR A 198 2.52 -4.66 -3.19
N VAL A 199 1.85 -4.38 -4.29
CA VAL A 199 1.32 -3.05 -4.64
C VAL A 199 -0.11 -3.18 -5.13
N ILE A 200 -0.99 -2.40 -4.54
CA ILE A 200 -2.38 -2.30 -4.97
C ILE A 200 -2.44 -1.32 -6.16
N GLU A 201 -2.88 -1.80 -7.31
CA GLU A 201 -3.18 -0.97 -8.47
C GLU A 201 -4.69 -0.78 -8.56
N SER A 202 -5.20 0.27 -7.91
CA SER A 202 -6.64 0.44 -7.65
C SER A 202 -7.47 0.49 -8.92
N GLN A 203 -7.04 1.25 -9.94
CA GLN A 203 -7.81 1.47 -11.18
C GLN A 203 -7.92 0.24 -12.08
N THR A 204 -7.04 -0.75 -11.89
CA THR A 204 -7.12 -2.05 -12.58
C THR A 204 -7.55 -3.18 -11.64
N GLN A 205 -7.86 -2.84 -10.38
CA GLN A 205 -8.38 -3.79 -9.37
C GLN A 205 -7.40 -4.95 -9.10
N ARG A 206 -6.11 -4.72 -9.30
CA ARG A 206 -5.07 -5.75 -9.18
C ARG A 206 -4.17 -5.52 -7.98
N ILE A 207 -3.68 -6.63 -7.45
CA ILE A 207 -2.50 -6.65 -6.60
C ILE A 207 -1.34 -7.15 -7.45
N LEU A 208 -0.29 -6.36 -7.52
CA LEU A 208 0.94 -6.69 -8.22
C LEU A 208 2.00 -7.13 -7.22
N ARG A 209 2.77 -8.17 -7.55
CA ARG A 209 3.91 -8.62 -6.78
C ARG A 209 5.21 -8.35 -7.53
N TYR A 210 6.11 -7.62 -6.94
CA TYR A 210 7.46 -7.38 -7.41
C TYR A 210 8.45 -8.17 -6.56
N GLU A 211 9.44 -8.82 -7.17
CA GLU A 211 10.59 -9.32 -6.46
C GLU A 211 11.51 -8.15 -6.07
N LEU A 212 11.91 -8.10 -4.81
CA LEU A 212 12.83 -7.07 -4.32
C LEU A 212 14.26 -7.43 -4.71
N PRO A 213 14.96 -6.58 -5.49
CA PRO A 213 16.31 -6.88 -5.94
C PRO A 213 17.31 -6.91 -4.78
N ALA A 214 18.33 -7.76 -4.90
CA ALA A 214 19.39 -7.86 -3.91
C ALA A 214 20.22 -6.58 -3.79
N ASN A 215 20.31 -5.80 -4.84
CA ASN A 215 21.04 -4.54 -4.99
C ASN A 215 20.08 -3.35 -5.17
N ALA A 216 20.63 -2.18 -5.47
CA ALA A 216 19.85 -0.94 -5.65
C ALA A 216 19.20 -0.81 -7.04
N GLU A 217 19.01 -1.89 -7.79
CA GLU A 217 18.36 -1.86 -9.10
C GLU A 217 16.89 -1.47 -9.02
N PRO A 218 16.29 -1.00 -10.13
CA PRO A 218 14.84 -0.86 -10.26
C PRO A 218 14.12 -2.19 -10.05
N LEU A 219 12.84 -2.12 -9.72
CA LEU A 219 11.98 -3.29 -9.66
C LEU A 219 11.81 -3.89 -11.07
N GLY A 220 11.83 -5.21 -11.15
CA GLY A 220 11.58 -5.92 -12.40
C GLY A 220 10.11 -5.85 -12.83
N THR A 221 9.74 -6.66 -13.82
CA THR A 221 8.34 -6.80 -14.25
C THR A 221 7.52 -7.46 -13.13
N PRO A 222 6.40 -6.85 -12.71
CA PRO A 222 5.57 -7.43 -11.67
C PRO A 222 4.80 -8.64 -12.18
N ILE A 223 4.46 -9.52 -11.26
CA ILE A 223 3.54 -10.63 -11.50
C ILE A 223 2.17 -10.22 -10.95
N PRO A 224 1.07 -10.31 -11.72
CA PRO A 224 -0.28 -10.19 -11.19
C PRO A 224 -0.49 -11.26 -10.11
N PHE A 225 -0.83 -10.82 -8.89
CA PHE A 225 -0.94 -11.71 -7.74
C PHE A 225 -2.39 -12.05 -7.42
N PHE A 226 -3.27 -11.05 -7.42
CA PHE A 226 -4.68 -11.21 -7.11
C PHE A 226 -5.52 -10.16 -7.83
N HIS A 227 -6.79 -10.46 -8.09
CA HIS A 227 -7.76 -9.51 -8.65
C HIS A 227 -8.90 -9.31 -7.65
N LEU A 228 -9.03 -8.09 -7.13
CA LEU A 228 -10.01 -7.73 -6.12
C LEU A 228 -11.44 -7.65 -6.66
N GLY A 229 -11.58 -7.20 -7.91
CA GLY A 229 -12.88 -6.83 -8.48
C GLY A 229 -13.45 -5.54 -7.89
N GLY A 230 -14.74 -5.27 -8.13
CA GLY A 230 -15.43 -4.10 -7.58
C GLY A 230 -14.78 -2.77 -7.99
N ALA A 231 -14.58 -1.87 -7.04
CA ALA A 231 -13.91 -0.59 -7.23
C ALA A 231 -12.38 -0.66 -7.01
N GLY A 232 -11.85 -1.85 -6.70
CA GLY A 232 -10.43 -2.06 -6.42
C GLY A 232 -10.12 -1.99 -4.93
N GLY A 233 -8.83 -1.96 -4.59
CA GLY A 233 -8.34 -1.86 -3.22
C GLY A 233 -7.57 -0.58 -2.98
N ASP A 234 -7.27 -0.32 -1.70
CA ASP A 234 -6.58 0.86 -1.21
C ASP A 234 -5.35 0.47 -0.39
N GLY A 235 -5.31 0.67 0.92
CA GLY A 235 -4.22 0.28 1.77
C GLY A 235 -4.18 -1.21 2.12
N CYS A 236 -3.05 -1.69 2.64
CA CYS A 236 -2.90 -3.10 3.01
C CYS A 236 -1.85 -3.30 4.12
N ALA A 237 -1.91 -4.47 4.76
CA ALA A 237 -0.92 -4.90 5.73
C ALA A 237 -0.76 -6.43 5.72
N PHE A 238 0.44 -6.94 5.99
CA PHE A 238 0.66 -8.37 6.16
C PHE A 238 0.39 -8.84 7.59
N ASP A 239 -0.14 -10.06 7.72
CA ASP A 239 -0.04 -10.80 8.98
C ASP A 239 1.26 -11.60 9.08
N ALA A 240 1.53 -12.19 10.25
CA ALA A 240 2.74 -12.95 10.50
C ALA A 240 2.81 -14.29 9.74
N GLU A 241 1.69 -14.77 9.22
CA GLU A 241 1.58 -15.99 8.41
C GLU A 241 1.80 -15.71 6.92
N GLY A 242 1.91 -14.41 6.54
CA GLY A 242 2.12 -13.95 5.17
C GLY A 242 0.83 -13.76 4.38
N ASN A 243 -0.32 -13.72 5.02
CA ASN A 243 -1.54 -13.31 4.34
C ASN A 243 -1.58 -11.78 4.23
N LEU A 244 -1.97 -11.27 3.06
CA LEU A 244 -2.14 -9.86 2.80
C LEU A 244 -3.60 -9.45 3.10
N TRP A 245 -3.77 -8.54 4.05
CA TRP A 245 -5.04 -7.95 4.43
C TRP A 245 -5.21 -6.65 3.65
N VAL A 246 -6.22 -6.57 2.80
CA VAL A 246 -6.40 -5.46 1.86
C VAL A 246 -7.68 -4.73 2.16
N ALA A 247 -7.60 -3.42 2.33
CA ALA A 247 -8.76 -2.53 2.32
C ALA A 247 -9.38 -2.58 0.91
N ASP A 248 -10.48 -3.33 0.80
CA ASP A 248 -11.23 -3.50 -0.44
C ASP A 248 -12.27 -2.39 -0.47
N PHE A 249 -12.10 -1.47 -1.39
CA PHE A 249 -12.91 -0.27 -1.50
C PHE A 249 -14.41 -0.57 -1.53
N HIS A 250 -15.17 0.29 -2.01
CA HIS A 250 -16.58 0.17 -2.16
C HIS A 250 -16.99 -1.05 -3.02
N ARG A 251 -17.70 -1.98 -2.46
CA ARG A 251 -18.40 -3.03 -3.21
C ARG A 251 -19.82 -2.56 -3.51
N GLN A 252 -20.07 -2.22 -4.76
CA GLN A 252 -21.36 -1.70 -5.23
C GLN A 252 -22.55 -2.60 -4.84
N GLU A 253 -22.32 -3.92 -4.83
CA GLU A 253 -23.34 -4.94 -4.56
C GLU A 253 -23.82 -4.95 -3.11
N THR A 254 -22.97 -4.60 -2.15
CA THR A 254 -23.28 -4.72 -0.72
C THR A 254 -23.43 -3.37 -0.02
N SER A 255 -23.04 -2.27 -0.65
CA SER A 255 -22.95 -0.93 -0.03
C SER A 255 -22.07 -0.91 1.24
N LYS A 256 -21.20 -1.92 1.41
CA LYS A 256 -20.27 -2.06 2.53
C LYS A 256 -18.88 -2.35 2.00
N GLY A 257 -17.89 -1.70 2.59
CA GLY A 257 -16.50 -2.04 2.41
C GLY A 257 -16.13 -3.28 3.21
N ARG A 258 -15.00 -3.86 2.89
CA ARG A 258 -14.48 -5.03 3.61
C ARG A 258 -12.96 -5.04 3.62
N ILE A 259 -12.40 -5.85 4.49
CA ILE A 259 -11.03 -6.33 4.36
C ILE A 259 -11.06 -7.68 3.64
N THR A 260 -10.33 -7.80 2.54
CA THR A 260 -10.10 -9.06 1.83
C THR A 260 -8.75 -9.63 2.25
N VAL A 261 -8.75 -10.87 2.73
CA VAL A 261 -7.51 -11.55 3.17
C VAL A 261 -7.07 -12.51 2.09
N VAL A 262 -5.86 -12.28 1.53
CA VAL A 262 -5.29 -13.06 0.43
C VAL A 262 -4.07 -13.81 0.94
N ASN A 263 -4.06 -15.13 0.79
CA ASN A 263 -2.94 -15.97 1.25
C ASN A 263 -1.72 -15.89 0.30
N PRO A 264 -0.54 -16.42 0.70
CA PRO A 264 0.67 -16.41 -0.15
C PRO A 264 0.52 -17.09 -1.52
N ALA A 265 -0.49 -17.96 -1.68
CA ALA A 265 -0.80 -18.59 -2.96
C ALA A 265 -1.69 -17.73 -3.90
N GLY A 266 -2.04 -16.50 -3.49
CA GLY A 266 -2.90 -15.62 -4.27
C GLY A 266 -4.38 -16.02 -4.25
N LYS A 267 -4.86 -16.61 -3.17
CA LYS A 267 -6.28 -16.95 -2.99
C LYS A 267 -6.89 -16.17 -1.85
N ALA A 268 -8.10 -15.64 -2.02
CA ALA A 268 -8.88 -15.09 -0.91
C ALA A 268 -9.22 -16.21 0.07
N VAL A 269 -8.87 -16.03 1.35
CA VAL A 269 -9.08 -17.02 2.42
C VAL A 269 -10.05 -16.54 3.48
N ALA A 270 -10.35 -15.25 3.53
CA ALA A 270 -11.38 -14.70 4.42
C ALA A 270 -11.80 -13.29 3.97
N TYR A 271 -12.98 -12.89 4.43
CA TYR A 271 -13.50 -11.54 4.32
C TYR A 271 -13.92 -11.04 5.70
N LEU A 272 -13.67 -9.78 5.99
CA LEU A 272 -14.18 -9.10 7.16
C LEU A 272 -14.97 -7.85 6.72
N ASN A 273 -16.27 -7.86 6.92
CA ASN A 273 -17.11 -6.73 6.59
C ASN A 273 -16.89 -5.58 7.58
N ILE A 274 -16.65 -4.38 7.05
CA ILE A 274 -16.50 -3.16 7.84
C ILE A 274 -17.79 -2.36 7.71
N PRO A 275 -18.34 -1.81 8.80
CA PRO A 275 -19.59 -1.03 8.75
C PRO A 275 -19.35 0.38 8.21
N SER A 276 -18.75 0.46 7.04
CA SER A 276 -18.49 1.66 6.22
C SER A 276 -18.54 1.27 4.76
N LYS A 277 -18.98 2.17 3.88
CA LYS A 277 -18.97 1.92 2.43
C LYS A 277 -17.55 1.93 1.86
N VAL A 278 -16.68 2.76 2.40
CA VAL A 278 -15.31 2.96 1.93
C VAL A 278 -14.35 2.59 3.05
N VAL A 279 -13.59 1.54 2.85
CA VAL A 279 -12.45 1.16 3.69
C VAL A 279 -11.20 1.57 2.95
N SER A 280 -10.43 2.48 3.52
CA SER A 280 -9.29 3.09 2.84
C SER A 280 -7.96 2.43 3.20
N ASN A 281 -7.77 2.05 4.46
CA ASN A 281 -6.51 1.44 4.86
C ASN A 281 -6.68 0.53 6.08
N VAL A 282 -5.67 -0.30 6.37
CA VAL A 282 -5.67 -1.23 7.50
C VAL A 282 -4.28 -1.37 8.10
N THR A 283 -4.20 -1.43 9.42
CA THR A 283 -2.98 -1.78 10.15
C THR A 283 -3.27 -2.76 11.26
N PHE A 284 -2.27 -3.53 11.66
CA PHE A 284 -2.32 -4.34 12.86
C PHE A 284 -1.87 -3.55 14.08
N GLY A 285 -2.47 -3.87 15.23
CA GLY A 285 -2.16 -3.22 16.49
C GLY A 285 -2.66 -4.01 17.70
N GLY A 286 -2.85 -3.30 18.79
CA GLY A 286 -3.21 -3.88 20.07
C GLY A 286 -2.00 -4.42 20.85
N PRO A 287 -2.16 -4.68 22.18
CA PRO A 287 -1.05 -5.12 23.02
C PRO A 287 -0.39 -6.41 22.54
N GLU A 288 -1.18 -7.35 22.00
CA GLU A 288 -0.70 -8.63 21.45
C GLU A 288 -0.46 -8.57 19.92
N HIS A 289 -0.71 -7.40 19.30
CA HIS A 289 -0.63 -7.19 17.86
C HIS A 289 -1.54 -8.13 17.05
N ASN A 290 -2.74 -8.40 17.56
CA ASN A 290 -3.74 -9.28 16.97
C ASN A 290 -5.11 -8.59 16.79
N GLU A 291 -5.10 -7.28 16.77
CA GLU A 291 -6.20 -6.41 16.45
C GLU A 291 -5.92 -5.69 15.15
N ILE A 292 -6.96 -5.36 14.39
CA ILE A 292 -6.82 -4.47 13.24
C ILE A 292 -7.49 -3.13 13.53
N TYR A 293 -6.95 -2.09 12.90
CA TYR A 293 -7.50 -0.75 12.86
C TYR A 293 -7.62 -0.34 11.41
N CYS A 294 -8.86 -0.06 10.97
CA CYS A 294 -9.17 0.32 9.60
C CYS A 294 -9.61 1.76 9.55
N THR A 295 -9.09 2.53 8.62
CA THR A 295 -9.58 3.86 8.29
C THR A 295 -10.67 3.79 7.24
N THR A 296 -11.59 4.76 7.25
CA THR A 296 -12.81 4.71 6.43
C THR A 296 -13.26 6.09 5.95
N GLY A 297 -14.13 6.09 4.92
CA GLY A 297 -14.69 7.32 4.34
C GLY A 297 -16.18 7.56 4.62
N GLU A 298 -17.04 6.51 4.67
CA GLU A 298 -18.49 6.64 4.84
C GLU A 298 -19.10 5.55 5.74
N PRO A 299 -19.37 5.83 7.02
CA PRO A 299 -18.98 7.02 7.77
C PRO A 299 -17.46 7.08 7.95
N PRO A 300 -16.87 8.31 8.07
CA PRO A 300 -15.46 8.47 8.32
C PRO A 300 -15.09 8.09 9.76
N GLY A 301 -13.91 7.47 9.91
CA GLY A 301 -13.44 7.06 11.23
C GLY A 301 -12.37 6.00 11.19
N VAL A 302 -12.04 5.53 12.38
CA VAL A 302 -11.22 4.35 12.61
C VAL A 302 -12.12 3.27 13.18
N PHE A 303 -12.10 2.08 12.57
CA PHE A 303 -12.80 0.90 13.04
C PHE A 303 -11.82 -0.14 13.57
N GLN A 304 -12.24 -0.93 14.55
CA GLN A 304 -11.41 -1.92 15.23
C GLN A 304 -12.08 -3.28 15.27
N ALA A 305 -11.27 -4.34 15.12
CA ALA A 305 -11.68 -5.72 15.42
C ALA A 305 -10.53 -6.53 16.00
N LYS A 306 -10.81 -7.40 16.98
CA LYS A 306 -9.82 -8.34 17.50
C LYS A 306 -9.82 -9.60 16.64
N VAL A 307 -8.96 -9.66 15.63
CA VAL A 307 -8.97 -10.72 14.61
C VAL A 307 -8.31 -12.02 15.05
N GLY A 308 -7.53 -12.00 16.13
CA GLY A 308 -6.89 -13.19 16.70
C GLY A 308 -5.72 -13.75 15.84
N VAL A 309 -5.39 -13.07 14.73
CA VAL A 309 -4.20 -13.34 13.92
C VAL A 309 -3.17 -12.28 14.25
N LYS A 310 -1.91 -12.66 14.45
CA LYS A 310 -0.84 -11.69 14.71
C LYS A 310 -0.45 -10.98 13.44
N GLY A 311 -0.43 -9.65 13.48
CA GLY A 311 0.12 -8.83 12.41
C GLY A 311 1.63 -9.01 12.26
N PHE A 312 2.12 -8.79 11.07
CA PHE A 312 3.55 -8.64 10.84
C PHE A 312 4.00 -7.25 11.32
N ARG A 313 5.08 -7.19 12.11
CA ARG A 313 5.56 -5.93 12.72
C ARG A 313 6.52 -5.14 11.84
N GLY A 314 6.60 -5.48 10.56
CA GLY A 314 7.60 -4.92 9.66
C GLY A 314 8.99 -5.57 9.86
N HIS A 315 9.91 -5.17 9.01
CA HIS A 315 11.27 -5.68 9.03
C HIS A 315 12.12 -4.85 10.01
N PRO A 316 12.79 -5.50 11.00
CA PRO A 316 13.66 -4.78 11.91
C PRO A 316 14.83 -4.14 11.15
N ALA A 317 15.19 -2.92 11.51
CA ALA A 317 16.33 -2.22 10.94
C ALA A 317 17.60 -3.07 11.05
N ARG A 318 18.51 -2.93 10.07
CA ARG A 318 19.74 -3.74 10.00
C ARG A 318 20.56 -3.70 11.28
N GLU A 319 20.65 -2.54 11.91
CA GLU A 319 21.35 -2.34 13.18
C GLU A 319 20.73 -3.13 14.33
N LEU A 320 19.42 -3.11 14.45
CA LEU A 320 18.66 -3.84 15.48
C LEU A 320 18.73 -5.37 15.25
N ARG A 321 18.79 -5.81 13.99
CA ARG A 321 19.04 -7.23 13.67
C ARG A 321 20.41 -7.68 14.15
N MET A 322 21.43 -6.82 14.00
CA MET A 322 22.78 -7.14 14.44
C MET A 322 22.85 -7.18 15.96
N LEU A 323 22.25 -6.22 16.67
CA LEU A 323 22.18 -6.21 18.12
C LEU A 323 21.43 -7.44 18.68
N ARG A 324 20.30 -7.81 18.08
CA ARG A 324 19.56 -9.02 18.46
C ARG A 324 20.35 -10.31 18.24
N LYS A 325 21.11 -10.42 17.13
CA LYS A 325 22.02 -11.56 16.89
C LYS A 325 23.14 -11.65 17.90
N LEU A 326 23.58 -10.52 18.44
CA LEU A 326 24.60 -10.43 19.49
C LEU A 326 24.02 -10.57 20.91
N GLY A 327 22.70 -10.79 21.05
CA GLY A 327 22.01 -10.88 22.34
C GLY A 327 21.89 -9.56 23.09
N ILE A 328 22.20 -8.43 22.44
CA ILE A 328 22.10 -7.08 23.00
C ILE A 328 20.65 -6.60 22.81
N ARG A 329 19.96 -6.31 23.92
CA ARG A 329 18.65 -5.66 23.87
C ARG A 329 18.87 -4.15 23.76
N PRO A 330 18.37 -3.45 22.72
CA PRO A 330 18.37 -2.00 22.71
C PRO A 330 17.53 -1.51 23.88
N GLU A 331 18.03 -0.56 24.63
CA GLU A 331 17.25 0.15 25.65
C GLU A 331 16.12 0.92 24.91
N MET A 332 14.87 0.65 25.31
CA MET A 332 13.69 1.33 24.77
C MET A 332 13.38 2.59 25.56
#